data_5cce56d8f42c4b305a492b527ea4dfa4
#
_entry.id   5cce56d8f42c4b305a492b527ea4dfa4
#
_cell.length_a   1.000
_cell.length_b   1.000
_cell.length_c   1.000
_cell.angle_alpha   90.00
_cell.angle_beta   90.00
_cell.angle_gamma   90.00
#
_symmetry.space_group_name_H-M   'P 1'
#
loop_
_entity.id
_entity.type
_entity.pdbx_description
1 polymer ?
#
loop_
_entity_poly.entity_id
_entity_poly.type
_entity_poly.pdbx_seq_one_letter_code
_entity_poly.pdbx_strand_id
1 'polypeptide(L)'
;RLGVPTPPQSLQVFAEQSPGIGFWLLAAVSVVILAPVTEEILFRLVAYRSLRGAWPRAAAVLASVVFAGAHFTPQYVPGLFLVGMVLQRAFCEGGLRHAIVLHCLYNLVSLLLFLSAHAMGW
;
A
#
# COMPACT_ATOMS: atom_id res chain seq x y z
N ARG A 1 1.84 -23.58 19.15
CA ARG A 1 1.60 -22.22 18.59
C ARG A 1 2.66 -21.30 19.18
N LEU A 2 3.67 -20.97 18.41
CA LEU A 2 4.63 -19.92 18.75
C LEU A 2 3.91 -18.58 18.51
N GLY A 3 3.28 -18.03 19.57
CA GLY A 3 2.67 -16.72 19.56
C GLY A 3 3.75 -15.64 19.53
N VAL A 4 4.22 -15.29 18.35
CA VAL A 4 4.98 -14.06 18.17
C VAL A 4 3.98 -12.92 18.28
N PRO A 5 4.08 -12.00 19.26
CA PRO A 5 3.19 -10.84 19.33
C PRO A 5 3.43 -10.01 18.09
N THR A 6 2.49 -9.99 17.17
CA THR A 6 2.51 -8.98 16.11
C THR A 6 2.18 -7.64 16.75
N PRO A 7 3.03 -6.60 16.59
CA PRO A 7 2.67 -5.27 17.06
C PRO A 7 1.33 -4.88 16.43
N PRO A 8 0.39 -4.34 17.20
CA PRO A 8 -0.90 -3.94 16.68
C PRO A 8 -0.68 -2.96 15.54
N GLN A 9 -1.32 -3.22 14.40
CA GLN A 9 -1.29 -2.27 13.30
C GLN A 9 -1.88 -0.95 13.82
N SER A 10 -1.32 0.17 13.39
CA SER A 10 -1.75 1.50 13.85
C SER A 10 -3.27 1.71 13.75
N LEU A 11 -3.91 1.16 12.71
CA LEU A 11 -5.37 1.15 12.56
C LEU A 11 -6.11 0.36 13.65
N GLN A 12 -5.54 -0.75 14.16
CA GLN A 12 -6.17 -1.52 15.25
C GLN A 12 -6.16 -0.73 16.56
N VAL A 13 -5.05 -0.07 16.88
CA VAL A 13 -4.96 0.78 18.09
C VAL A 13 -5.97 1.92 18.04
N PHE A 14 -6.17 2.53 16.86
CA PHE A 14 -7.16 3.59 16.69
C PHE A 14 -8.61 3.06 16.71
N ALA A 15 -8.87 1.86 16.19
CA ALA A 15 -10.19 1.25 16.23
C ALA A 15 -10.68 0.97 17.64
N GLU A 16 -9.77 0.58 18.55
CA GLU A 16 -10.08 0.31 19.96
C GLU A 16 -10.51 1.56 20.74
N GLN A 17 -10.14 2.76 20.28
CA GLN A 17 -10.51 4.04 20.89
C GLN A 17 -11.92 4.52 20.50
N SER A 18 -12.69 3.71 19.75
CA SER A 18 -14.07 4.02 19.31
C SER A 18 -14.20 5.41 18.66
N PRO A 19 -13.39 5.75 17.67
CA PRO A 19 -13.48 7.05 17.01
C PRO A 19 -14.83 7.21 16.29
N GLY A 20 -15.35 8.42 16.29
CA GLY A 20 -16.61 8.74 15.60
C GLY A 20 -16.55 8.50 14.08
N ILE A 21 -17.73 8.46 13.44
CA ILE A 21 -17.84 8.20 11.99
C ILE A 21 -16.95 9.11 11.13
N GLY A 22 -16.76 10.37 11.54
CA GLY A 22 -15.90 11.32 10.84
C GLY A 22 -14.44 10.87 10.75
N PHE A 23 -13.92 10.23 11.79
CA PHE A 23 -12.58 9.65 11.78
C PHE A 23 -12.48 8.52 10.75
N TRP A 24 -13.46 7.61 10.72
CA TRP A 24 -13.46 6.48 9.79
C TRP A 24 -13.57 6.93 8.33
N LEU A 25 -14.39 7.95 8.06
CA LEU A 25 -14.48 8.54 6.72
C LEU A 25 -13.14 9.17 6.29
N LEU A 26 -12.52 9.93 7.18
CA LEU A 26 -11.22 10.55 6.91
C LEU A 26 -10.12 9.49 6.70
N ALA A 27 -10.09 8.47 7.54
CA ALA A 27 -9.17 7.35 7.40
C ALA A 27 -9.36 6.61 6.07
N ALA A 28 -10.60 6.34 5.68
CA ALA A 28 -10.92 5.68 4.41
C ALA A 28 -10.44 6.53 3.21
N VAL A 29 -10.73 7.83 3.19
CA VAL A 29 -10.25 8.73 2.12
C VAL A 29 -8.71 8.75 2.09
N SER A 30 -8.07 8.83 3.24
CA SER A 30 -6.62 8.86 3.34
C SER A 30 -5.98 7.58 2.82
N VAL A 31 -6.46 6.42 3.23
CA VAL A 31 -5.90 5.12 2.87
C VAL A 31 -6.24 4.73 1.43
N VAL A 32 -7.47 5.00 0.98
CA VAL A 32 -7.95 4.53 -0.34
C VAL A 32 -7.57 5.49 -1.47
N ILE A 33 -7.43 6.77 -1.20
CA ILE A 33 -7.19 7.78 -2.24
C ILE A 33 -5.87 8.52 -2.04
N LEU A 34 -5.68 9.19 -0.91
CA LEU A 34 -4.54 10.10 -0.75
C LEU A 34 -3.20 9.35 -0.70
N ALA A 35 -3.12 8.24 0.04
CA ALA A 35 -1.91 7.44 0.10
C ALA A 35 -1.55 6.86 -1.28
N PRO A 36 -2.44 6.14 -2.00
CA PRO A 36 -2.15 5.66 -3.35
C PRO A 36 -1.68 6.75 -4.32
N VAL A 37 -2.35 7.89 -4.35
CA VAL A 37 -1.94 9.00 -5.23
C VAL A 37 -0.52 9.46 -4.92
N THR A 38 -0.24 9.70 -3.63
CA THR A 38 1.08 10.17 -3.18
C THR A 38 2.16 9.14 -3.44
N GLU A 39 1.87 7.87 -3.13
CA GLU A 39 2.82 6.76 -3.31
C GLU A 39 3.11 6.51 -4.79
N GLU A 40 2.12 6.50 -5.66
CA GLU A 40 2.37 6.30 -7.09
C GLU A 40 3.18 7.45 -7.71
N ILE A 41 2.95 8.69 -7.28
CA ILE A 41 3.81 9.82 -7.69
C ILE A 41 5.25 9.56 -7.21
N LEU A 42 5.44 9.24 -5.93
CA LEU A 42 6.77 9.05 -5.35
C LEU A 42 7.51 7.86 -5.97
N PHE A 43 6.84 6.70 -6.06
CA PHE A 43 7.52 5.48 -6.49
C PHE A 43 7.60 5.34 -8.01
N ARG A 44 6.64 5.86 -8.81
CA ARG A 44 6.67 5.74 -10.28
C ARG A 44 7.31 6.94 -10.96
N LEU A 45 6.96 8.15 -10.57
CA LEU A 45 7.54 9.33 -11.24
C LEU A 45 8.92 9.69 -10.69
N VAL A 46 9.17 9.52 -9.39
CA VAL A 46 10.47 9.88 -8.81
C VAL A 46 11.39 8.66 -8.78
N ALA A 47 11.11 7.66 -7.94
CA ALA A 47 12.03 6.55 -7.71
C ALA A 47 12.28 5.73 -8.98
N TYR A 48 11.23 5.20 -9.63
CA TYR A 48 11.40 4.37 -10.83
C TYR A 48 12.07 5.11 -11.99
N ARG A 49 11.67 6.35 -12.28
CA ARG A 49 12.29 7.09 -13.39
C ARG A 49 13.78 7.39 -13.15
N SER A 50 14.13 7.74 -11.90
CA SER A 50 15.54 7.95 -11.52
C SER A 50 16.34 6.66 -11.64
N LEU A 51 15.79 5.54 -11.12
CA LEU A 51 16.44 4.22 -11.21
C LEU A 51 16.56 3.75 -12.66
N ARG A 52 15.54 3.98 -13.49
CA ARG A 52 15.56 3.60 -14.90
C ARG A 52 16.67 4.29 -15.68
N GLY A 53 17.02 5.53 -15.33
CA GLY A 53 18.14 6.25 -15.92
C GLY A 53 19.49 5.57 -15.64
N ALA A 54 19.69 5.07 -14.41
CA ALA A 54 20.94 4.44 -13.99
C ALA A 54 20.97 2.92 -14.25
N TRP A 55 19.85 2.22 -13.98
CA TRP A 55 19.74 0.76 -14.05
C TRP A 55 18.46 0.30 -14.79
N PRO A 56 18.37 0.48 -16.11
CA PRO A 56 17.11 0.30 -16.85
C PRO A 56 16.51 -1.10 -16.74
N ARG A 57 17.35 -2.14 -16.59
CA ARG A 57 16.89 -3.54 -16.46
C ARG A 57 16.42 -3.89 -15.04
N ALA A 58 16.95 -3.23 -14.02
CA ALA A 58 16.65 -3.49 -12.62
C ALA A 58 15.64 -2.51 -12.02
N ALA A 59 15.37 -1.40 -12.68
CA ALA A 59 14.60 -0.28 -12.14
C ALA A 59 13.22 -0.69 -11.59
N ALA A 60 12.50 -1.56 -12.28
CA ALA A 60 11.18 -2.03 -11.83
C ALA A 60 11.26 -2.82 -10.52
N VAL A 61 12.25 -3.72 -10.42
CA VAL A 61 12.49 -4.53 -9.22
C VAL A 61 12.93 -3.63 -8.07
N LEU A 62 13.91 -2.75 -8.30
CA LEU A 62 14.42 -1.84 -7.28
C LEU A 62 13.35 -0.88 -6.77
N ALA A 63 12.54 -0.30 -7.64
CA ALA A 63 11.43 0.56 -7.24
C ALA A 63 10.38 -0.20 -6.41
N SER A 64 10.13 -1.47 -6.72
CA SER A 64 9.20 -2.31 -5.95
C SER A 64 9.78 -2.74 -4.60
N VAL A 65 11.10 -2.95 -4.51
CA VAL A 65 11.78 -3.19 -3.23
C VAL A 65 11.71 -1.95 -2.33
N VAL A 66 11.96 -0.75 -2.90
CA VAL A 66 11.85 0.51 -2.16
C VAL A 66 10.41 0.75 -1.71
N PHE A 67 9.43 0.50 -2.57
CA PHE A 67 8.00 0.56 -2.22
C PHE A 67 7.66 -0.35 -1.04
N ALA A 68 8.05 -1.62 -1.10
CA ALA A 68 7.78 -2.58 -0.02
C ALA A 68 8.49 -2.20 1.30
N GLY A 69 9.74 -1.77 1.21
CA GLY A 69 10.55 -1.37 2.37
C GLY A 69 10.02 -0.10 3.06
N ALA A 70 9.46 0.83 2.31
CA ALA A 70 8.90 2.07 2.84
C ALA A 70 7.67 1.87 3.76
N HIS A 71 7.08 0.69 3.77
CA HIS A 71 5.96 0.35 4.67
C HIS A 71 6.39 -0.03 6.08
N PHE A 72 7.68 -0.24 6.34
CA PHE A 72 8.26 -0.58 7.65
C PHE A 72 7.59 -1.78 8.36
N THR A 73 7.05 -2.72 7.61
CA THR A 73 6.35 -3.91 8.10
C THR A 73 6.99 -5.18 7.52
N PRO A 74 8.07 -5.69 8.13
CA PRO A 74 8.90 -6.76 7.55
C PRO A 74 8.12 -8.02 7.14
N GLN A 75 7.08 -8.38 7.91
CA GLN A 75 6.23 -9.54 7.64
C GLN A 75 5.42 -9.42 6.34
N TYR A 76 5.15 -8.21 5.87
CA TYR A 76 4.38 -7.96 4.64
C TYR A 76 5.25 -7.63 3.42
N VAL A 77 6.57 -7.47 3.59
CA VAL A 77 7.48 -7.11 2.51
C VAL A 77 7.35 -8.00 1.27
N PRO A 78 7.27 -9.35 1.38
CA PRO A 78 7.12 -10.17 0.17
C PRO A 78 5.81 -9.88 -0.59
N GLY A 79 4.69 -9.71 0.11
CA GLY A 79 3.40 -9.37 -0.50
C GLY A 79 3.41 -7.96 -1.10
N LEU A 80 3.91 -6.98 -0.36
CA LEU A 80 4.04 -5.59 -0.83
C LEU A 80 4.98 -5.46 -2.03
N PHE A 81 6.03 -6.25 -2.09
CA PHE A 81 6.90 -6.33 -3.27
C PHE A 81 6.11 -6.78 -4.51
N LEU A 82 5.30 -7.84 -4.39
CA LEU A 82 4.47 -8.31 -5.50
C LEU A 82 3.44 -7.25 -5.93
N VAL A 83 2.77 -6.61 -4.98
CA VAL A 83 1.89 -5.46 -5.27
C VAL A 83 2.66 -4.35 -5.98
N GLY A 84 3.86 -4.01 -5.50
CA GLY A 84 4.74 -3.04 -6.14
C GLY A 84 5.06 -3.39 -7.59
N MET A 85 5.34 -4.66 -7.90
CA MET A 85 5.59 -5.14 -9.27
C MET A 85 4.35 -5.04 -10.17
N VAL A 86 3.17 -5.40 -9.65
CA VAL A 86 1.90 -5.29 -10.39
C VAL A 86 1.58 -3.82 -10.71
N LEU A 87 1.71 -2.93 -9.74
CA LEU A 87 1.51 -1.49 -9.93
C LEU A 87 2.54 -0.90 -10.89
N GLN A 88 3.80 -1.37 -10.83
CA GLN A 88 4.84 -0.97 -11.77
C GLN A 88 4.48 -1.38 -13.20
N ARG A 89 3.94 -2.57 -13.38
CA ARG A 89 3.46 -3.04 -14.68
C ARG A 89 2.32 -2.17 -15.19
N ALA A 90 1.31 -1.90 -14.36
CA ALA A 90 0.20 -1.02 -14.69
C ALA A 90 0.68 0.38 -15.11
N PHE A 91 1.69 0.93 -14.42
CA PHE A 91 2.32 2.18 -14.80
C PHE A 91 2.99 2.11 -16.19
N CYS A 92 3.69 1.03 -16.50
CA CYS A 92 4.36 0.86 -17.80
C CYS A 92 3.35 0.70 -18.96
N GLU A 93 2.21 0.04 -18.72
CA GLU A 93 1.19 -0.23 -19.73
C GLU A 93 0.22 0.94 -19.94
N GLY A 94 -0.20 1.61 -18.87
CA GLY A 94 -1.26 2.63 -18.92
C GLY A 94 -0.93 3.96 -18.23
N GLY A 95 0.31 4.11 -17.79
CA GLY A 95 0.78 5.33 -17.14
C GLY A 95 0.30 5.49 -15.69
N LEU A 96 0.56 6.67 -15.14
CA LEU A 96 0.31 6.97 -13.73
C LEU A 96 -1.16 6.75 -13.31
N ARG A 97 -2.09 7.12 -14.17
CA ARG A 97 -3.54 6.97 -13.88
C ARG A 97 -3.94 5.51 -13.65
N HIS A 98 -3.43 4.59 -14.49
CA HIS A 98 -3.70 3.16 -14.32
C HIS A 98 -3.13 2.63 -13.01
N ALA A 99 -1.91 2.98 -12.67
CA ALA A 99 -1.30 2.58 -11.42
C ALA A 99 -2.08 3.12 -10.21
N ILE A 100 -2.47 4.41 -10.21
CA ILE A 100 -3.29 5.00 -9.14
C ILE A 100 -4.62 4.28 -8.98
N VAL A 101 -5.37 4.09 -10.07
CA VAL A 101 -6.69 3.43 -10.01
C VAL A 101 -6.57 2.01 -9.47
N LEU A 102 -5.60 1.24 -9.95
CA LEU A 102 -5.38 -0.12 -9.47
C LEU A 102 -4.97 -0.14 -8.00
N HIS A 103 -4.13 0.80 -7.56
CA HIS A 103 -3.72 0.92 -6.16
C HIS A 103 -4.90 1.32 -5.25
N CYS A 104 -5.72 2.28 -5.67
CA CYS A 104 -6.94 2.65 -4.94
C CYS A 104 -7.88 1.44 -4.79
N LEU A 105 -8.08 0.65 -5.84
CA LEU A 105 -8.91 -0.56 -5.80
C LEU A 105 -8.31 -1.61 -4.84
N TYR A 106 -7.00 -1.83 -4.88
CA TYR A 106 -6.32 -2.73 -3.96
C TYR A 106 -6.53 -2.31 -2.50
N ASN A 107 -6.33 -1.03 -2.19
CA ASN A 107 -6.50 -0.51 -0.84
C ASN A 107 -7.97 -0.53 -0.39
N LEU A 108 -8.91 -0.25 -1.29
CA LEU A 108 -10.35 -0.36 -1.00
C LEU A 108 -10.73 -1.80 -0.62
N VAL A 109 -10.32 -2.78 -1.42
CA VAL A 109 -10.58 -4.19 -1.14
C VAL A 109 -9.95 -4.60 0.19
N SER A 110 -8.70 -4.21 0.45
CA SER A 110 -8.00 -4.49 1.70
C SER A 110 -8.72 -3.88 2.90
N LEU A 111 -9.21 -2.64 2.78
CA LEU A 111 -9.98 -1.98 3.83
C LEU A 111 -11.32 -2.70 4.09
N LEU A 112 -12.05 -3.09 3.04
CA LEU A 112 -13.31 -3.82 3.18
C LEU A 112 -13.11 -5.19 3.85
N LEU A 113 -12.06 -5.91 3.48
CA LEU A 113 -11.69 -7.19 4.11
C LEU A 113 -11.33 -6.99 5.59
N PHE A 114 -10.56 -5.95 5.92
CA PHE A 114 -10.23 -5.61 7.30
C PHE A 114 -11.49 -5.32 8.13
N LEU A 115 -12.40 -4.47 7.62
CA LEU A 115 -13.63 -4.11 8.32
C LEU A 115 -14.55 -5.33 8.49
N SER A 116 -14.63 -6.20 7.48
CA SER A 116 -15.41 -7.43 7.55
C SER A 116 -14.86 -8.41 8.60
N ALA A 117 -13.54 -8.59 8.65
CA ALA A 117 -12.88 -9.43 9.64
C ALA A 117 -13.12 -8.89 11.06
N HIS A 118 -12.95 -7.58 11.24
CA HIS A 118 -13.19 -6.92 12.53
C HIS A 118 -14.64 -7.06 13.00
N ALA A 119 -15.63 -6.93 12.10
CA ALA A 119 -17.05 -7.13 12.41
C ALA A 119 -17.38 -8.58 12.80
N MET A 120 -16.60 -9.55 12.32
CA MET A 120 -16.73 -10.99 12.67
C MET A 120 -15.95 -11.40 13.94
N GLY A 121 -15.26 -10.46 14.59
CA GLY A 121 -14.50 -10.72 15.82
C GLY A 121 -13.13 -11.38 15.59
N TRP A 122 -12.51 -11.20 14.41
CA TRP A 122 -11.16 -11.70 14.07
C TRP A 122 -10.11 -10.61 14.29
#